data_7583c04931f75d52d0271a487ee24145
#
_entry.id   7583c04931f75d52d0271a487ee24145
#
_cell.length_a   1.000
_cell.length_b   1.000
_cell.length_c   1.000
_cell.angle_alpha   90.00
_cell.angle_beta   90.00
_cell.angle_gamma   90.00
#
_symmetry.space_group_name_H-M   'P 1'
#
loop_
_entity.id
_entity.type
_entity.pdbx_description
1 polymer ?
#
loop_
_entity_poly.entity_id
_entity_poly.type
_entity_poly.pdbx_seq_one_letter_code
_entity_poly.pdbx_strand_id
1 'polypeptide(L)'
;GNLLDNAIEAAMAVEQEKRYVHVESKFQEGRLLLSIKNSKPSGTSSYQQTSKKDKIKHGRGIRSVRKVAEKYGGELLLKDQGEHFEAVLLLNGVAKLE
;
A
#
# COMPACT_ATOMS: atom_id res chain seq x y z
N GLY A 1 8.36 -3.88 4.73
CA GLY A 1 7.09 -4.55 4.49
C GLY A 1 6.63 -4.47 3.05
N ASN A 2 5.66 -5.28 2.76
CA ASN A 2 5.24 -5.46 1.37
C ASN A 2 4.60 -4.21 0.75
N LEU A 3 3.78 -3.49 1.52
CA LEU A 3 3.15 -2.28 1.00
C LEU A 3 4.16 -1.18 0.73
N LEU A 4 5.10 -0.99 1.64
CA LEU A 4 6.10 0.05 1.50
C LEU A 4 7.08 -0.28 0.37
N ASP A 5 7.49 -1.53 0.25
CA ASP A 5 8.38 -1.96 -0.83
C ASP A 5 7.73 -1.73 -2.19
N ASN A 6 6.45 -2.07 -2.31
CA ASN A 6 5.70 -1.86 -3.55
C ASN A 6 5.61 -0.37 -3.89
N ALA A 7 5.38 0.47 -2.88
CA ALA A 7 5.30 1.92 -3.08
C ALA A 7 6.63 2.48 -3.56
N ILE A 8 7.73 2.04 -2.97
CA ILE A 8 9.07 2.49 -3.34
C ILE A 8 9.39 2.05 -4.77
N GLU A 9 9.12 0.80 -5.12
CA GLU A 9 9.35 0.31 -6.48
C GLU A 9 8.60 1.13 -7.52
N ALA A 10 7.32 1.39 -7.26
CA ALA A 10 6.51 2.17 -8.19
C ALA A 10 7.03 3.60 -8.33
N ALA A 11 7.41 4.22 -7.21
CA ALA A 11 7.93 5.59 -7.24
C ALA A 11 9.26 5.67 -7.98
N MET A 12 10.11 4.64 -7.85
CA MET A 12 11.40 4.63 -8.54
C MET A 12 11.28 4.51 -10.05
N ALA A 13 10.13 4.09 -10.56
CA ALA A 13 9.89 4.00 -12.00
C ALA A 13 9.49 5.34 -12.63
N VAL A 14 9.34 6.38 -11.82
CA VAL A 14 8.96 7.73 -12.28
C VAL A 14 10.21 8.60 -12.34
N GLU A 15 10.16 9.68 -13.12
CA GLU A 15 11.24 10.67 -13.16
C GLU A 15 11.58 11.16 -11.77
N GLN A 16 12.85 11.32 -11.49
CA GLN A 16 13.35 11.66 -10.16
C GLN A 16 12.59 12.83 -9.51
N GLU A 17 12.30 13.85 -10.27
CA GLU A 17 11.65 15.06 -9.77
C GLU A 17 10.21 14.83 -9.34
N LYS A 18 9.59 13.73 -9.81
CA LYS A 18 8.19 13.42 -9.52
C LYS A 18 8.04 12.27 -8.53
N ARG A 19 9.16 11.72 -8.04
CA ARG A 19 9.14 10.61 -7.11
C ARG A 19 8.70 11.05 -5.73
N TYR A 20 7.76 10.34 -5.16
CA TYR A 20 7.42 10.51 -3.75
C TYR A 20 6.79 9.25 -3.19
N VAL A 21 6.96 9.08 -1.91
CA VAL A 21 6.22 8.09 -1.11
C VAL A 21 5.81 8.82 0.16
N HIS A 22 4.52 8.87 0.41
CA HIS A 22 3.96 9.53 1.58
C HIS A 22 3.29 8.50 2.46
N VAL A 23 3.71 8.43 3.73
CA VAL A 23 3.14 7.50 4.70
C VAL A 23 2.46 8.31 5.79
N GLU A 24 1.23 7.96 6.09
CA GLU A 24 0.45 8.64 7.11
C GLU A 24 -0.25 7.59 7.96
N SER A 25 -0.26 7.81 9.26
CA SER A 25 -0.97 6.92 10.17
C SER A 25 -1.80 7.73 11.14
N LYS A 26 -2.96 7.20 11.50
CA LYS A 26 -3.86 7.79 12.47
C LYS A 26 -4.37 6.69 13.38
N PHE A 27 -4.37 6.96 14.66
CA PHE A 27 -4.91 6.05 15.66
C PHE A 27 -6.02 6.77 16.43
N GLN A 28 -7.18 6.14 16.51
CA GLN A 28 -8.32 6.71 17.22
C GLN A 28 -9.24 5.60 17.73
N GLU A 29 -9.42 5.55 19.03
CA GLU A 29 -10.38 4.63 19.67
C GLU A 29 -10.24 3.17 19.24
N GLY A 30 -9.02 2.65 19.23
CA GLY A 30 -8.74 1.28 18.85
C GLY A 30 -8.69 1.04 17.34
N ARG A 31 -8.85 2.07 16.54
CA ARG A 31 -8.73 1.98 15.09
C ARG A 31 -7.40 2.55 14.63
N LEU A 32 -6.72 1.80 13.80
CA LEU A 32 -5.50 2.26 13.15
C LEU A 32 -5.77 2.41 11.66
N LEU A 33 -5.49 3.59 11.14
CA LEU A 33 -5.51 3.83 9.70
C LEU A 33 -4.08 4.09 9.24
N LEU A 34 -3.63 3.32 8.26
CA LEU A 34 -2.32 3.50 7.66
C LEU A 34 -2.52 3.75 6.18
N SER A 35 -2.02 4.89 5.69
CA SER A 35 -2.10 5.27 4.29
C SER A 35 -0.70 5.36 3.71
N ILE A 36 -0.48 4.71 2.58
CA ILE A 36 0.79 4.80 1.84
C ILE A 36 0.43 5.25 0.43
N LYS A 37 0.85 6.46 0.09
CA LYS A 37 0.61 7.05 -1.22
C LYS A 37 1.93 7.22 -1.94
N ASN A 38 1.95 6.89 -3.22
CA ASN A 38 3.18 6.98 -4.00
C ASN A 38 2.91 7.44 -5.43
N SER A 39 3.93 8.03 -6.04
CA SER A 39 3.90 8.30 -7.47
C SER A 39 4.11 6.99 -8.22
N LYS A 40 3.57 6.91 -9.43
CA LYS A 40 3.77 5.77 -10.31
C LYS A 40 3.65 6.22 -11.76
N PRO A 41 4.21 5.44 -12.72
CA PRO A 41 4.03 5.78 -14.12
C PRO A 41 2.55 5.77 -14.50
N SER A 42 2.15 6.77 -15.28
CA SER A 42 0.78 6.86 -15.76
C SER A 42 0.43 5.69 -16.67
N GLY A 43 -0.77 5.17 -16.54
CA GLY A 43 -1.24 4.07 -17.37
C GLY A 43 -0.77 2.70 -16.94
N THR A 44 -0.02 2.58 -15.84
CA THR A 44 0.37 1.28 -15.29
C THR A 44 -0.41 0.99 -14.02
N SER A 45 -0.58 -0.29 -13.74
CA SER A 45 -1.12 -0.72 -12.45
C SER A 45 0.02 -1.21 -11.59
N SER A 46 0.08 -0.74 -10.35
CA SER A 46 1.17 -1.11 -9.43
C SER A 46 1.24 -2.60 -9.14
N TYR A 47 0.13 -3.32 -9.30
CA TYR A 47 0.07 -4.73 -8.93
C TYR A 47 -0.32 -5.66 -10.09
N GLN A 48 -0.58 -5.12 -11.28
CA GLN A 48 -1.10 -5.91 -12.39
C GLN A 48 -0.21 -5.95 -13.61
N GLN A 49 0.77 -5.06 -13.72
CA GLN A 49 1.62 -4.96 -14.91
C GLN A 49 3.09 -5.21 -14.62
N THR A 50 3.35 -6.07 -13.68
CA THR A 50 4.70 -6.52 -13.37
C THR A 50 5.01 -7.76 -14.20
N SER A 51 6.30 -8.15 -14.26
CA SER A 51 6.68 -9.42 -14.85
C SER A 51 6.00 -10.57 -14.08
N LYS A 52 5.92 -11.74 -14.70
CA LYS A 52 5.33 -12.90 -14.05
C LYS A 52 5.91 -13.16 -12.65
N LYS A 53 7.22 -13.04 -12.54
CA LYS A 53 7.92 -13.26 -11.29
C LYS A 53 7.54 -12.21 -10.25
N ASP A 54 7.57 -10.95 -10.65
CA ASP A 54 7.24 -9.84 -9.76
C ASP A 54 5.76 -9.87 -9.38
N LYS A 55 4.90 -10.25 -10.32
CA LYS A 55 3.47 -10.35 -10.06
C LYS A 55 3.17 -11.36 -8.96
N ILE A 56 3.84 -12.50 -8.98
CA ILE A 56 3.66 -13.52 -7.95
C ILE A 56 4.12 -12.97 -6.59
N LYS A 57 5.26 -12.33 -6.56
CA LYS A 57 5.80 -11.74 -5.33
C LYS A 57 4.86 -10.67 -4.76
N HIS A 58 4.42 -9.75 -5.60
CA HIS A 58 3.52 -8.68 -5.17
C HIS A 58 2.16 -9.23 -4.77
N GLY A 59 1.65 -10.21 -5.51
CA GLY A 59 0.39 -10.85 -5.18
C GLY A 59 0.40 -11.48 -3.79
N ARG A 60 1.51 -12.11 -3.41
CA ARG A 60 1.65 -12.68 -2.08
C ARG A 60 1.67 -11.60 -1.01
N GLY A 61 2.40 -10.52 -1.27
CA GLY A 61 2.47 -9.40 -0.33
C GLY A 61 1.12 -8.80 -0.04
N ILE A 62 0.35 -8.53 -1.08
CA ILE A 62 -0.98 -7.95 -0.94
C ILE A 62 -1.92 -8.93 -0.23
N ARG A 63 -1.86 -10.22 -0.56
CA ARG A 63 -2.68 -11.23 0.11
C ARG A 63 -2.37 -11.32 1.59
N SER A 64 -1.09 -11.28 1.94
CA SER A 64 -0.68 -11.32 3.35
C SER A 64 -1.22 -10.13 4.12
N VAL A 65 -1.12 -8.93 3.56
CA VAL A 65 -1.64 -7.72 4.21
C VAL A 65 -3.15 -7.80 4.33
N ARG A 66 -3.83 -8.26 3.30
CA ARG A 66 -5.28 -8.39 3.32
C ARG A 66 -5.76 -9.38 4.38
N LYS A 67 -5.03 -10.49 4.55
CA LYS A 67 -5.34 -11.46 5.62
C LYS A 67 -5.18 -10.85 7.00
N VAL A 68 -4.13 -10.06 7.21
CA VAL A 68 -3.94 -9.37 8.49
C VAL A 68 -5.09 -8.41 8.74
N ALA A 69 -5.50 -7.65 7.73
CA ALA A 69 -6.61 -6.74 7.86
C ALA A 69 -7.90 -7.47 8.26
N GLU A 70 -8.19 -8.56 7.58
CA GLU A 70 -9.38 -9.37 7.88
C GLU A 70 -9.35 -9.93 9.30
N LYS A 71 -8.17 -10.39 9.74
CA LYS A 71 -8.01 -10.94 11.09
C LYS A 71 -8.38 -9.93 12.17
N TYR A 72 -8.11 -8.65 11.94
CA TYR A 72 -8.40 -7.59 12.90
C TYR A 72 -9.68 -6.83 12.58
N GLY A 73 -10.55 -7.42 11.75
CA GLY A 73 -11.83 -6.81 11.43
C GLY A 73 -11.73 -5.53 10.63
N GLY A 74 -10.63 -5.36 9.92
CA GLY A 74 -10.41 -4.19 9.10
C GLY A 74 -10.48 -4.50 7.62
N GLU A 75 -9.87 -3.65 6.81
CA GLU A 75 -9.81 -3.87 5.37
C GLU A 75 -8.64 -3.16 4.73
N LEU A 76 -8.31 -3.61 3.54
CA LEU A 76 -7.27 -3.00 2.71
C LEU A 76 -7.93 -2.43 1.47
N LEU A 77 -7.76 -1.13 1.25
CA LEU A 77 -8.28 -0.43 0.08
C LEU A 77 -7.12 -0.03 -0.82
N LEU A 78 -7.25 -0.33 -2.10
CA LEU A 78 -6.24 0.01 -3.10
C LEU A 78 -6.87 0.97 -4.10
N LYS A 79 -6.25 2.14 -4.28
CA LYS A 79 -6.76 3.19 -5.16
C LYS A 79 -5.72 3.57 -6.19
N ASP A 80 -6.01 3.28 -7.46
CA ASP A 80 -5.16 3.69 -8.57
C ASP A 80 -5.70 5.00 -9.13
N GLN A 81 -4.91 6.06 -9.04
CA GLN A 81 -5.33 7.40 -9.46
C GLN A 81 -4.54 7.90 -10.67
N GLY A 82 -4.06 6.99 -11.51
CA GLY A 82 -3.31 7.34 -12.72
C GLY A 82 -1.83 7.52 -12.45
N GLU A 83 -1.43 8.69 -12.03
CA GLU A 83 -0.02 9.00 -11.71
C GLU A 83 0.31 8.78 -10.23
N HIS A 84 -0.68 8.39 -9.45
CA HIS A 84 -0.56 8.14 -8.02
C HIS A 84 -1.24 6.83 -7.68
N PHE A 85 -0.76 6.19 -6.65
CA PHE A 85 -1.38 5.00 -6.09
C PHE A 85 -1.43 5.13 -4.58
N GLU A 86 -2.55 4.75 -4.00
CA GLU A 86 -2.71 4.80 -2.55
C GLU A 86 -3.20 3.46 -2.03
N ALA A 87 -2.53 2.96 -0.99
CA ALA A 87 -2.98 1.79 -0.24
C ALA A 87 -3.40 2.28 1.15
N VAL A 88 -4.61 1.96 1.55
CA VAL A 88 -5.14 2.34 2.86
C VAL A 88 -5.47 1.07 3.62
N LEU A 89 -4.82 0.89 4.77
CA LEU A 89 -5.04 -0.24 5.65
C LEU A 89 -5.79 0.24 6.88
N LEU A 90 -6.93 -0.40 7.14
CA LEU A 90 -7.72 -0.14 8.34
C LEU A 90 -7.66 -1.35 9.24
N LEU A 91 -7.31 -1.14 10.49
CA LEU A 91 -7.29 -2.20 11.49
C LEU A 91 -8.13 -1.77 12.68
N ASN A 92 -8.89 -2.71 13.23
CA ASN A 92 -9.70 -2.47 14.42
C ASN A 92 -9.14 -3.27 15.59
N GLY A 93 -9.49 -2.88 16.81
CA GLY A 93 -9.08 -3.61 17.99
C GLY A 93 -7.59 -3.53 18.28
N VAL A 94 -6.93 -2.47 17.80
CA VAL A 94 -5.50 -2.26 18.03
C VAL A 94 -5.30 -1.51 19.34
N ALA A 95 -4.45 -2.06 20.21
CA ALA A 95 -4.12 -1.38 21.45
C ALA A 95 -2.99 -0.38 21.21
N LYS A 96 -3.18 0.83 21.70
CA LYS A 96 -2.13 1.84 21.63
C LYS A 96 -1.07 1.53 22.69
N LEU A 97 0.16 1.41 22.25
CA LEU A 97 1.29 1.24 23.17
C LEU A 97 1.72 2.61 23.72
N GLU A 98 1.86 2.66 25.01
CA GLU A 98 2.28 3.88 25.70
C GLU A 98 3.73 3.81 26.15
#